data_27b15349627b21ac94897a237b976527
#
_entry.id   27b15349627b21ac94897a237b976527
#
_cell.length_a   1.000
_cell.length_b   1.000
_cell.length_c   1.000
_cell.angle_alpha   90.00
_cell.angle_beta   90.00
_cell.angle_gamma   90.00
#
_symmetry.space_group_name_H-M   'P 1'
#
loop_
_entity.id
_entity.type
_entity.pdbx_description
1 polymer ?
#
loop_
_entity_poly.entity_id
_entity_poly.type
_entity_poly.pdbx_seq_one_letter_code
_entity_poly.pdbx_strand_id
1 'polypeptide(L)'
;MCVAALQLGAIVMPATVAAADGAARDVQPDSAMQAAVDRFAFDPSLRYGSVGVCVMRIDSGSVVAAHTPDEACITASTMKTVTSATALELLGKDYTFGTRVMAVGEIDRHGTLHGNIVVRGEGDPTLGSRYFAGHGSIVDSIVAKVHEHGIKKIAGKVIVDTSAIPYPPVGNCWMFDDLGYDYGAGCFGVCFADNVLSISFDRSGEEPTDFLVEPVTTQLSVDSRIKLYDEGEQMAVDFVEAVPDYDLPSLTLWGGARRGEKRMKQTFANPAPYYTLEDSVLRGLRYADIRVKDKKLRPEKIEDDTLMLVDFRSPLLPEVLRSLLYRSDNMFTEMTLRAVAAIDGKPATIKNGVARVHELWKQKGVDCVPLFMRDGSGLSRNNKASARFLCEMLRRVYADRDSLGCDFSQLLPVGGVSGTLKSLLGKTPLCGKVALKSGSMSDVQCFTGYYPADKPEYTVTILVNNFVCSRAQLRRNIEQLLVELFPQK
;
A
#
# COMPACT_ATOMS: atom_id res chain seq x y z
N MET A 1 40.26 -31.61 -27.40
CA MET A 1 39.22 -32.10 -28.32
C MET A 1 38.25 -32.94 -27.51
N CYS A 2 37.16 -32.37 -27.08
CA CYS A 2 36.00 -33.10 -26.54
C CYS A 2 34.78 -32.54 -27.25
N VAL A 3 34.16 -33.37 -28.07
CA VAL A 3 32.93 -33.11 -28.82
C VAL A 3 31.78 -33.42 -27.87
N ALA A 4 31.00 -32.39 -27.49
CA ALA A 4 29.75 -32.57 -26.75
C ALA A 4 28.62 -32.77 -27.78
N ALA A 5 27.97 -33.91 -27.71
CA ALA A 5 26.79 -34.23 -28.50
C ALA A 5 25.56 -33.51 -27.94
N LEU A 6 24.92 -32.70 -28.75
CA LEU A 6 23.58 -32.13 -28.45
C LEU A 6 22.54 -33.24 -28.69
N GLN A 7 21.87 -33.65 -27.60
CA GLN A 7 20.62 -34.41 -27.70
C GLN A 7 19.46 -33.44 -27.91
N LEU A 8 18.84 -33.50 -29.09
CA LEU A 8 17.53 -32.87 -29.33
C LEU A 8 16.45 -33.67 -28.58
N GLY A 9 15.96 -33.12 -27.47
CA GLY A 9 14.76 -33.59 -26.82
C GLY A 9 13.52 -33.17 -27.61
N ALA A 10 12.70 -34.11 -28.03
CA ALA A 10 11.42 -33.86 -28.67
C ALA A 10 10.49 -33.12 -27.71
N ILE A 11 10.05 -31.92 -28.10
CA ILE A 11 9.00 -31.17 -27.39
C ILE A 11 7.68 -31.88 -27.69
N VAL A 12 7.19 -32.64 -26.69
CA VAL A 12 5.81 -33.13 -26.69
C VAL A 12 4.93 -31.93 -26.36
N MET A 13 4.20 -31.44 -27.35
CA MET A 13 3.14 -30.45 -27.09
C MET A 13 2.06 -31.12 -26.23
N PRO A 14 1.66 -30.50 -25.10
CA PRO A 14 0.52 -30.98 -24.34
C PRO A 14 -0.75 -30.76 -25.17
N ALA A 15 -1.62 -31.78 -25.12
CA ALA A 15 -2.94 -31.78 -25.74
C ALA A 15 -3.72 -30.50 -25.46
N THR A 16 -4.39 -30.01 -26.47
CA THR A 16 -5.37 -28.95 -26.46
C THR A 16 -6.26 -29.07 -25.21
N VAL A 17 -6.08 -28.15 -24.24
CA VAL A 17 -7.09 -27.91 -23.21
C VAL A 17 -8.32 -27.43 -23.98
N ALA A 18 -9.37 -28.25 -23.96
CA ALA A 18 -10.68 -27.84 -24.41
C ALA A 18 -11.04 -26.52 -23.66
N ALA A 19 -11.24 -25.46 -24.43
CA ALA A 19 -11.79 -24.23 -23.90
C ALA A 19 -13.13 -24.62 -23.24
N ALA A 20 -13.23 -24.47 -21.94
CA ALA A 20 -14.50 -24.48 -21.29
C ALA A 20 -15.31 -23.36 -21.94
N ASP A 21 -16.41 -23.72 -22.61
CA ASP A 21 -17.42 -22.82 -23.11
C ASP A 21 -17.91 -21.94 -21.94
N GLY A 22 -17.19 -20.86 -21.68
CA GLY A 22 -17.70 -19.73 -20.99
C GLY A 22 -18.74 -19.11 -21.91
N ALA A 23 -20.02 -19.46 -21.71
CA ALA A 23 -21.14 -18.87 -22.41
C ALA A 23 -20.86 -17.38 -22.54
N ALA A 24 -20.77 -16.88 -23.75
CA ALA A 24 -20.72 -15.47 -24.07
C ALA A 24 -21.92 -14.85 -23.33
N ARG A 25 -21.66 -14.21 -22.17
CA ARG A 25 -22.71 -13.54 -21.40
C ARG A 25 -23.19 -12.41 -22.28
N ASP A 26 -24.45 -12.53 -22.73
CA ASP A 26 -25.07 -11.60 -23.65
C ASP A 26 -24.83 -10.17 -23.18
N VAL A 27 -24.08 -9.42 -23.98
CA VAL A 27 -24.00 -7.97 -23.87
C VAL A 27 -25.38 -7.48 -24.32
N GLN A 28 -26.19 -6.99 -23.40
CA GLN A 28 -27.39 -6.22 -23.73
C GLN A 28 -27.04 -4.74 -23.55
N PRO A 29 -26.47 -4.10 -24.57
CA PRO A 29 -26.01 -2.73 -24.44
C PRO A 29 -27.20 -1.80 -24.21
N ASP A 30 -27.11 -1.01 -23.14
CA ASP A 30 -27.90 0.23 -23.06
C ASP A 30 -27.34 1.17 -24.14
N SER A 31 -28.17 1.50 -25.13
CA SER A 31 -27.72 2.26 -26.29
C SER A 31 -27.20 3.66 -25.93
N ALA A 32 -27.72 4.28 -24.87
CA ALA A 32 -27.28 5.59 -24.41
C ALA A 32 -25.92 5.48 -23.68
N MET A 33 -25.79 4.50 -22.79
CA MET A 33 -24.52 4.23 -22.08
C MET A 33 -23.42 3.83 -23.07
N GLN A 34 -23.72 2.95 -24.04
CA GLN A 34 -22.74 2.56 -25.04
C GLN A 34 -22.30 3.75 -25.90
N ALA A 35 -23.23 4.62 -26.33
CA ALA A 35 -22.88 5.83 -27.07
C ALA A 35 -21.99 6.79 -26.27
N ALA A 36 -22.17 6.87 -24.94
CA ALA A 36 -21.27 7.66 -24.07
C ALA A 36 -19.85 7.06 -24.01
N VAL A 37 -19.77 5.72 -23.88
CA VAL A 37 -18.47 5.01 -23.90
C VAL A 37 -17.77 5.20 -25.24
N ASP A 38 -18.50 5.10 -26.35
CA ASP A 38 -17.91 5.25 -27.69
C ASP A 38 -17.39 6.69 -27.92
N ARG A 39 -18.15 7.72 -27.51
CA ARG A 39 -17.67 9.13 -27.58
C ARG A 39 -16.40 9.33 -26.77
N PHE A 40 -16.31 8.75 -25.60
CA PHE A 40 -15.11 8.85 -24.78
C PHE A 40 -13.93 8.08 -25.40
N ALA A 41 -14.14 6.84 -25.80
CA ALA A 41 -13.06 5.98 -26.29
C ALA A 41 -12.47 6.48 -27.64
N PHE A 42 -13.31 7.09 -28.49
CA PHE A 42 -12.89 7.66 -29.77
C PHE A 42 -12.61 9.16 -29.73
N ASP A 43 -12.50 9.75 -28.53
CA ASP A 43 -12.07 11.16 -28.40
C ASP A 43 -10.68 11.35 -29.02
N PRO A 44 -10.49 12.36 -29.87
CA PRO A 44 -9.20 12.59 -30.55
C PRO A 44 -8.01 12.76 -29.60
N SER A 45 -8.23 13.22 -28.37
CA SER A 45 -7.19 13.37 -27.34
C SER A 45 -6.68 12.02 -26.80
N LEU A 46 -7.42 10.92 -26.99
CA LEU A 46 -7.07 9.56 -26.59
C LEU A 46 -6.55 8.68 -27.73
N ARG A 47 -6.43 9.22 -28.94
CA ARG A 47 -6.08 8.48 -30.16
C ARG A 47 -4.87 7.58 -30.04
N TYR A 48 -3.88 7.94 -29.22
CA TYR A 48 -2.62 7.22 -29.08
C TYR A 48 -2.55 6.37 -27.79
N GLY A 49 -3.60 6.43 -26.95
CA GLY A 49 -3.67 5.69 -25.71
C GLY A 49 -4.44 4.36 -25.87
N SER A 50 -4.32 3.50 -24.87
CA SER A 50 -5.20 2.34 -24.69
C SER A 50 -6.33 2.72 -23.74
N VAL A 51 -7.57 2.36 -24.10
CA VAL A 51 -8.78 2.68 -23.31
C VAL A 51 -9.55 1.41 -23.05
N GLY A 52 -9.62 0.97 -21.81
CA GLY A 52 -10.48 -0.14 -21.35
C GLY A 52 -11.64 0.40 -20.53
N VAL A 53 -12.89 0.16 -20.93
CA VAL A 53 -14.08 0.54 -20.18
C VAL A 53 -15.02 -0.65 -20.03
N CYS A 54 -15.57 -0.81 -18.82
CA CYS A 54 -16.64 -1.77 -18.56
C CYS A 54 -17.64 -1.16 -17.58
N VAL A 55 -18.91 -1.23 -17.91
CA VAL A 55 -20.04 -0.92 -17.03
C VAL A 55 -20.90 -2.17 -16.93
N MET A 56 -21.08 -2.69 -15.72
CA MET A 56 -21.74 -3.97 -15.49
C MET A 56 -22.83 -3.83 -14.43
N ARG A 57 -23.99 -4.41 -14.66
CA ARG A 57 -25.05 -4.50 -13.66
C ARG A 57 -24.67 -5.48 -12.55
N ILE A 58 -24.94 -5.09 -11.31
CA ILE A 58 -24.62 -5.94 -10.14
C ILE A 58 -25.55 -7.13 -10.04
N ASP A 59 -26.85 -6.93 -10.30
CA ASP A 59 -27.89 -7.96 -10.17
C ASP A 59 -27.71 -9.13 -11.13
N SER A 60 -27.49 -8.84 -12.40
CA SER A 60 -27.42 -9.83 -13.49
C SER A 60 -25.98 -10.21 -13.89
N GLY A 61 -25.00 -9.32 -13.64
CA GLY A 61 -23.67 -9.44 -14.21
C GLY A 61 -23.59 -9.10 -15.70
N SER A 62 -24.69 -8.54 -16.29
CA SER A 62 -24.71 -8.13 -17.68
C SER A 62 -23.82 -6.89 -17.89
N VAL A 63 -23.00 -6.91 -18.94
CA VAL A 63 -22.27 -5.72 -19.40
C VAL A 63 -23.22 -4.85 -20.22
N VAL A 64 -23.45 -3.63 -19.75
CA VAL A 64 -24.39 -2.69 -20.40
C VAL A 64 -23.69 -1.69 -21.32
N ALA A 65 -22.40 -1.41 -21.09
CA ALA A 65 -21.57 -0.62 -21.98
C ALA A 65 -20.09 -1.02 -21.81
N ALA A 66 -19.34 -1.07 -22.90
CA ALA A 66 -17.94 -1.45 -22.86
C ALA A 66 -17.14 -0.93 -24.06
N HIS A 67 -15.84 -0.76 -23.85
CA HIS A 67 -14.84 -0.59 -24.88
C HIS A 67 -13.59 -1.39 -24.49
N THR A 68 -13.11 -2.30 -25.34
CA THR A 68 -12.00 -3.23 -25.07
C THR A 68 -11.98 -3.78 -23.62
N PRO A 69 -13.10 -4.29 -23.09
CA PRO A 69 -13.23 -4.60 -21.65
C PRO A 69 -12.30 -5.72 -21.19
N ASP A 70 -11.79 -6.53 -22.11
CA ASP A 70 -10.94 -7.69 -21.83
C ASP A 70 -9.43 -7.40 -22.04
N GLU A 71 -9.09 -6.20 -22.54
CA GLU A 71 -7.69 -5.78 -22.67
C GLU A 71 -7.04 -5.60 -21.32
N ALA A 72 -5.84 -6.21 -21.14
CA ALA A 72 -5.08 -6.11 -19.90
C ALA A 72 -4.28 -4.79 -19.86
N CYS A 73 -4.82 -3.79 -19.18
CA CYS A 73 -4.24 -2.46 -18.98
C CYS A 73 -3.47 -2.35 -17.66
N ILE A 74 -2.50 -1.45 -17.59
CA ILE A 74 -1.84 -1.08 -16.32
C ILE A 74 -2.89 -0.47 -15.40
N THR A 75 -2.98 -1.02 -14.19
CA THR A 75 -4.03 -0.67 -13.23
C THR A 75 -3.68 0.51 -12.34
N ALA A 76 -2.39 0.81 -12.18
CA ALA A 76 -1.95 1.68 -11.10
C ALA A 76 -2.67 1.30 -9.78
N SER A 77 -2.97 2.27 -8.93
CA SER A 77 -3.58 2.03 -7.60
C SER A 77 -5.02 1.48 -7.61
N THR A 78 -5.65 1.24 -8.78
CA THR A 78 -6.91 0.47 -8.78
C THR A 78 -6.68 -1.00 -8.39
N MET A 79 -5.44 -1.52 -8.50
CA MET A 79 -5.03 -2.82 -7.96
C MET A 79 -5.34 -2.97 -6.47
N LYS A 80 -5.32 -1.87 -5.71
CA LYS A 80 -5.66 -1.89 -4.27
C LYS A 80 -7.06 -2.41 -3.97
N THR A 81 -7.99 -2.29 -4.91
CA THR A 81 -9.33 -2.89 -4.74
C THR A 81 -9.27 -4.41 -4.74
N VAL A 82 -8.40 -4.99 -5.57
CA VAL A 82 -8.18 -6.45 -5.61
C VAL A 82 -7.60 -6.94 -4.29
N THR A 83 -6.52 -6.30 -3.83
CA THR A 83 -5.86 -6.65 -2.56
C THR A 83 -6.81 -6.48 -1.37
N SER A 84 -7.51 -5.35 -1.29
CA SER A 84 -8.42 -5.04 -0.17
C SER A 84 -9.64 -5.96 -0.15
N ALA A 85 -10.25 -6.23 -1.30
CA ALA A 85 -11.37 -7.16 -1.40
C ALA A 85 -10.95 -8.59 -1.02
N THR A 86 -9.77 -9.04 -1.50
CA THR A 86 -9.22 -10.34 -1.13
C THR A 86 -8.96 -10.44 0.38
N ALA A 87 -8.42 -9.39 0.99
CA ALA A 87 -8.17 -9.37 2.42
C ALA A 87 -9.47 -9.45 3.24
N LEU A 88 -10.50 -8.70 2.84
CA LEU A 88 -11.80 -8.76 3.49
C LEU A 88 -12.42 -10.16 3.41
N GLU A 89 -12.31 -10.82 2.25
CA GLU A 89 -12.83 -12.17 2.02
C GLU A 89 -12.08 -13.27 2.81
N LEU A 90 -10.76 -13.17 2.92
CA LEU A 90 -9.94 -14.25 3.49
C LEU A 90 -9.61 -14.04 4.97
N LEU A 91 -9.45 -12.80 5.42
CA LEU A 91 -9.13 -12.47 6.81
C LEU A 91 -10.39 -12.16 7.63
N GLY A 92 -11.45 -11.65 6.96
CA GLY A 92 -12.69 -11.24 7.62
C GLY A 92 -12.62 -9.84 8.25
N LYS A 93 -13.80 -9.27 8.56
CA LYS A 93 -13.91 -7.91 9.09
C LYS A 93 -13.32 -7.70 10.49
N ASP A 94 -13.24 -8.77 11.27
CA ASP A 94 -12.78 -8.72 12.68
C ASP A 94 -11.27 -8.95 12.80
N TYR A 95 -10.56 -9.12 11.68
CA TYR A 95 -9.11 -9.27 11.67
C TYR A 95 -8.42 -8.00 12.17
N THR A 96 -7.36 -8.20 12.97
CA THR A 96 -6.45 -7.16 13.44
C THR A 96 -5.01 -7.60 13.24
N PHE A 97 -4.14 -6.67 12.85
CA PHE A 97 -2.70 -6.91 12.90
C PHE A 97 -2.21 -6.89 14.34
N GLY A 98 -1.15 -7.65 14.63
CA GLY A 98 -0.60 -7.78 15.96
C GLY A 98 0.82 -7.22 16.09
N THR A 99 1.14 -6.78 17.32
CA THR A 99 2.51 -6.52 17.76
C THR A 99 2.63 -6.93 19.22
N ARG A 100 3.51 -7.88 19.50
CA ARG A 100 3.70 -8.42 20.85
C ARG A 100 4.96 -7.87 21.47
N VAL A 101 4.87 -7.50 22.75
CA VAL A 101 6.01 -7.03 23.53
C VAL A 101 6.23 -7.94 24.73
N MET A 102 7.44 -8.40 24.88
CA MET A 102 7.81 -9.39 25.90
C MET A 102 9.01 -8.88 26.71
N ALA A 103 9.00 -9.14 28.01
CA ALA A 103 10.20 -9.14 28.81
C ALA A 103 10.78 -10.56 28.80
N VAL A 104 11.99 -10.70 28.31
CA VAL A 104 12.69 -11.97 28.17
C VAL A 104 13.84 -12.01 29.16
N GLY A 105 13.74 -12.87 30.19
CA GLY A 105 14.69 -12.96 31.29
C GLY A 105 14.04 -12.76 32.67
N GLU A 106 14.82 -12.93 33.72
CA GLU A 106 14.38 -12.89 35.12
C GLU A 106 14.28 -11.43 35.63
N ILE A 107 13.23 -11.12 36.40
CA ILE A 107 13.09 -9.86 37.12
C ILE A 107 13.46 -10.10 38.58
N ASP A 108 14.54 -9.46 39.04
CA ASP A 108 15.00 -9.60 40.41
C ASP A 108 14.12 -8.79 41.41
N ARG A 109 14.32 -9.07 42.71
CA ARG A 109 13.58 -8.38 43.80
C ARG A 109 13.80 -6.87 43.86
N HIS A 110 14.78 -6.34 43.15
CA HIS A 110 15.08 -4.90 43.07
C HIS A 110 14.47 -4.24 41.84
N GLY A 111 13.75 -5.00 41.02
CA GLY A 111 13.14 -4.53 39.78
C GLY A 111 14.14 -4.42 38.61
N THR A 112 15.21 -5.22 38.62
CA THR A 112 16.09 -5.32 37.46
C THR A 112 15.67 -6.52 36.59
N LEU A 113 15.30 -6.25 35.33
CA LEU A 113 15.16 -7.28 34.31
C LEU A 113 16.58 -7.68 33.86
N HIS A 114 17.02 -8.90 34.21
CA HIS A 114 18.26 -9.54 33.73
C HIS A 114 18.02 -10.13 32.35
N GLY A 115 17.63 -9.29 31.39
CA GLY A 115 17.18 -9.70 30.09
C GLY A 115 16.87 -8.53 29.17
N ASN A 116 16.05 -8.78 28.16
CA ASN A 116 15.72 -7.82 27.11
C ASN A 116 14.21 -7.53 27.09
N ILE A 117 13.83 -6.36 26.58
CA ILE A 117 12.49 -6.12 26.05
C ILE A 117 12.53 -6.45 24.57
N VAL A 118 11.66 -7.35 24.12
CA VAL A 118 11.54 -7.76 22.72
C VAL A 118 10.21 -7.28 22.17
N VAL A 119 10.24 -6.46 21.13
CA VAL A 119 9.08 -6.03 20.36
C VAL A 119 9.03 -6.86 19.08
N ARG A 120 8.06 -7.76 18.97
CA ARG A 120 7.86 -8.62 17.79
C ARG A 120 6.68 -8.13 16.99
N GLY A 121 6.93 -7.59 15.79
CA GLY A 121 5.89 -7.16 14.87
C GLY A 121 5.40 -8.31 13.99
N GLU A 122 4.11 -8.29 13.72
CA GLU A 122 3.43 -9.20 12.79
C GLU A 122 2.96 -8.45 11.53
N GLY A 123 3.58 -7.28 11.26
CA GLY A 123 3.30 -6.51 10.07
C GLY A 123 2.17 -5.49 10.21
N ASP A 124 1.92 -4.99 11.42
CA ASP A 124 0.94 -3.93 11.65
C ASP A 124 1.36 -2.61 11.00
N PRO A 125 0.66 -2.11 9.96
CA PRO A 125 0.99 -0.85 9.31
C PRO A 125 0.54 0.38 10.12
N THR A 126 -0.26 0.19 11.19
CA THR A 126 -0.91 1.30 11.92
C THR A 126 -0.10 1.81 13.10
N LEU A 127 1.02 1.14 13.49
CA LEU A 127 1.83 1.52 14.63
C LEU A 127 2.39 2.94 14.50
N GLY A 128 2.01 3.83 15.42
CA GLY A 128 2.45 5.22 15.40
C GLY A 128 2.04 6.00 14.15
N SER A 129 1.11 5.47 13.36
CA SER A 129 0.60 6.14 12.17
C SER A 129 -0.16 7.41 12.55
N ARG A 130 0.15 8.52 11.86
CA ARG A 130 -0.58 9.80 11.99
C ARG A 130 -2.07 9.68 11.64
N TYR A 131 -2.45 8.65 10.92
CA TYR A 131 -3.83 8.42 10.51
C TYR A 131 -4.66 7.64 11.54
N PHE A 132 -3.99 7.05 12.51
CA PHE A 132 -4.57 6.28 13.60
C PHE A 132 -4.12 6.79 14.98
N ALA A 133 -3.82 8.08 15.08
CA ALA A 133 -3.33 8.71 16.33
C ALA A 133 -4.27 8.49 17.55
N GLY A 134 -5.58 8.31 17.32
CA GLY A 134 -6.55 8.00 18.36
C GLY A 134 -6.57 6.55 18.85
N HIS A 135 -5.82 5.64 18.21
CA HIS A 135 -5.83 4.20 18.55
C HIS A 135 -4.91 3.83 19.72
N GLY A 136 -4.18 4.80 20.25
CA GLY A 136 -3.22 4.61 21.34
C GLY A 136 -1.77 4.51 20.85
N SER A 137 -0.87 4.56 21.82
CA SER A 137 0.58 4.53 21.59
C SER A 137 1.16 3.22 22.09
N ILE A 138 1.82 2.48 21.22
CA ILE A 138 2.56 1.27 21.62
C ILE A 138 3.69 1.63 22.60
N VAL A 139 4.34 2.78 22.42
CA VAL A 139 5.42 3.24 23.32
C VAL A 139 4.89 3.47 24.72
N ASP A 140 3.76 4.18 24.85
CA ASP A 140 3.15 4.45 26.17
C ASP A 140 2.66 3.14 26.81
N SER A 141 2.11 2.21 26.02
CA SER A 141 1.69 0.90 26.49
C SER A 141 2.87 0.08 27.03
N ILE A 142 4.02 0.11 26.34
CA ILE A 142 5.26 -0.54 26.80
C ILE A 142 5.71 0.07 28.13
N VAL A 143 5.81 1.38 28.21
CA VAL A 143 6.28 2.10 29.40
C VAL A 143 5.36 1.79 30.59
N ALA A 144 4.04 1.85 30.39
CA ALA A 144 3.06 1.56 31.43
C ALA A 144 3.19 0.13 31.95
N LYS A 145 3.34 -0.86 31.06
CA LYS A 145 3.46 -2.28 31.46
C LYS A 145 4.80 -2.59 32.09
N VAL A 146 5.89 -2.02 31.63
CA VAL A 146 7.20 -2.13 32.29
C VAL A 146 7.14 -1.59 33.72
N HIS A 147 6.46 -0.45 33.92
CA HIS A 147 6.26 0.12 35.25
C HIS A 147 5.32 -0.75 36.13
N GLU A 148 4.20 -1.25 35.56
CA GLU A 148 3.23 -2.11 36.26
C GLU A 148 3.89 -3.37 36.81
N HIS A 149 4.82 -3.96 36.07
CA HIS A 149 5.60 -5.14 36.51
C HIS A 149 6.79 -4.78 37.41
N GLY A 150 6.90 -3.56 37.86
CA GLY A 150 7.94 -3.11 38.80
C GLY A 150 9.36 -3.09 38.20
N ILE A 151 9.49 -3.10 36.88
CA ILE A 151 10.78 -3.06 36.20
C ILE A 151 11.32 -1.63 36.23
N LYS A 152 12.40 -1.40 36.98
CA LYS A 152 13.07 -0.10 37.14
C LYS A 152 14.35 -0.01 36.31
N LYS A 153 14.82 -1.16 35.82
CA LYS A 153 16.08 -1.27 35.08
C LYS A 153 16.06 -2.49 34.18
N ILE A 154 16.55 -2.31 32.98
CA ILE A 154 16.76 -3.37 31.98
C ILE A 154 18.27 -3.54 31.84
N ALA A 155 18.80 -4.71 32.17
CA ALA A 155 20.24 -5.01 32.07
C ALA A 155 20.69 -5.31 30.64
N GLY A 156 19.77 -5.70 29.77
CA GLY A 156 20.00 -5.93 28.34
C GLY A 156 19.53 -4.77 27.49
N LYS A 157 18.83 -5.09 26.39
CA LYS A 157 18.42 -4.20 25.30
C LYS A 157 16.91 -4.11 25.11
N VAL A 158 16.49 -3.13 24.36
CA VAL A 158 15.27 -3.17 23.56
C VAL A 158 15.63 -3.78 22.20
N ILE A 159 14.91 -4.81 21.77
CA ILE A 159 15.13 -5.51 20.50
C ILE A 159 13.83 -5.45 19.71
N VAL A 160 13.90 -4.98 18.48
CA VAL A 160 12.77 -4.98 17.56
C VAL A 160 12.95 -6.10 16.54
N ASP A 161 12.10 -7.11 16.64
CA ASP A 161 12.11 -8.30 15.78
C ASP A 161 11.19 -8.09 14.57
N THR A 162 11.79 -8.02 13.39
CA THR A 162 11.11 -7.81 12.10
C THR A 162 10.98 -9.08 11.27
N SER A 163 11.33 -10.24 11.80
CA SER A 163 11.50 -11.50 11.07
C SER A 163 10.20 -12.05 10.45
N ALA A 164 9.02 -11.54 10.86
CA ALA A 164 7.74 -11.97 10.32
C ALA A 164 7.57 -11.63 8.83
N ILE A 165 8.24 -10.58 8.34
CA ILE A 165 8.23 -10.20 6.92
C ILE A 165 9.59 -10.51 6.31
N PRO A 166 9.66 -11.43 5.32
CA PRO A 166 10.91 -11.78 4.66
C PRO A 166 11.47 -10.62 3.83
N TYR A 167 12.79 -10.56 3.75
CA TYR A 167 13.51 -9.68 2.82
C TYR A 167 13.26 -10.11 1.35
N PRO A 168 13.23 -9.21 0.36
CA PRO A 168 13.41 -7.75 0.47
C PRO A 168 12.13 -7.01 0.90
N PRO A 169 12.27 -5.82 1.52
CA PRO A 169 11.12 -5.05 1.99
C PRO A 169 10.32 -4.39 0.87
N VAL A 170 10.84 -4.33 -0.34
CA VAL A 170 10.23 -3.68 -1.51
C VAL A 170 9.83 -4.69 -2.58
N GLY A 171 8.90 -4.31 -3.46
CA GLY A 171 8.46 -5.14 -4.57
C GLY A 171 9.54 -5.27 -5.67
N ASN A 172 9.66 -6.45 -6.29
CA ASN A 172 10.66 -6.77 -7.36
C ASN A 172 10.27 -5.94 -8.55
N CYS A 173 9.73 -5.18 -8.95
CA CYS A 173 9.44 -4.42 -10.17
C CYS A 173 9.12 -2.95 -9.83
N TRP A 174 9.48 -2.51 -8.63
CA TRP A 174 9.42 -1.10 -8.29
C TRP A 174 10.57 -0.36 -8.96
N MET A 175 10.30 0.84 -9.43
CA MET A 175 11.32 1.65 -10.08
C MET A 175 12.25 2.23 -9.01
N PHE A 176 13.52 2.35 -9.35
CA PHE A 176 14.52 2.94 -8.46
C PHE A 176 14.10 4.34 -7.98
N ASP A 177 13.55 5.12 -8.90
CA ASP A 177 13.09 6.48 -8.63
C ASP A 177 11.91 6.57 -7.63
N ASP A 178 11.16 5.46 -7.44
CA ASP A 178 10.05 5.43 -6.49
C ASP A 178 10.51 5.18 -5.04
N LEU A 179 11.65 4.52 -4.83
CA LEU A 179 12.04 3.95 -3.54
C LEU A 179 12.33 5.00 -2.46
N GLY A 180 12.75 6.20 -2.84
CA GLY A 180 13.06 7.29 -1.93
C GLY A 180 11.84 8.09 -1.45
N TYR A 181 10.74 8.00 -2.16
CA TYR A 181 9.51 8.73 -1.82
C TYR A 181 8.70 8.00 -0.74
N ASP A 182 7.87 8.73 -0.02
CA ASP A 182 6.97 8.19 1.00
C ASP A 182 6.04 7.09 0.46
N TYR A 183 5.58 7.20 -0.77
CA TYR A 183 4.76 6.18 -1.43
C TYR A 183 5.56 4.92 -1.85
N GLY A 184 6.89 4.98 -1.88
CA GLY A 184 7.80 3.86 -2.12
C GLY A 184 8.32 3.21 -0.84
N ALA A 185 7.79 3.55 0.32
CA ALA A 185 8.22 3.02 1.61
C ALA A 185 8.17 1.49 1.66
N GLY A 186 9.24 0.88 2.15
CA GLY A 186 9.39 -0.56 2.30
C GLY A 186 8.48 -1.16 3.37
N CYS A 187 8.32 -2.48 3.34
CA CYS A 187 7.48 -3.27 4.24
C CYS A 187 8.33 -4.14 5.16
N PHE A 188 8.10 -4.05 6.46
CA PHE A 188 8.87 -4.74 7.49
C PHE A 188 7.95 -5.46 8.46
N GLY A 189 8.44 -6.42 9.23
CA GLY A 189 7.69 -7.05 10.31
C GLY A 189 7.21 -6.04 11.33
N VAL A 190 7.96 -4.95 11.52
CA VAL A 190 7.54 -3.76 12.25
C VAL A 190 7.53 -2.57 11.31
N CYS A 191 6.33 -2.05 11.01
CA CYS A 191 6.15 -0.74 10.44
C CYS A 191 5.92 0.27 11.58
N PHE A 192 6.45 1.49 11.46
CA PHE A 192 6.26 2.52 12.48
C PHE A 192 6.28 3.92 11.85
N ALA A 193 5.37 4.80 12.31
CA ALA A 193 5.23 6.17 11.83
C ALA A 193 5.10 6.25 10.29
N ASP A 194 4.20 5.41 9.73
CA ASP A 194 3.93 5.28 8.28
C ASP A 194 5.16 4.85 7.44
N ASN A 195 6.25 4.39 8.06
CA ASN A 195 7.56 4.12 7.45
C ASN A 195 8.11 5.33 6.68
N VAL A 196 7.91 6.53 7.20
CA VAL A 196 8.39 7.77 6.58
C VAL A 196 9.18 8.61 7.56
N LEU A 197 10.09 9.39 7.02
CA LEU A 197 10.88 10.39 7.73
C LEU A 197 10.62 11.77 7.14
N SER A 198 10.45 12.75 8.00
CA SER A 198 10.52 14.15 7.62
C SER A 198 11.94 14.64 7.88
N ILE A 199 12.64 15.03 6.83
CA ILE A 199 14.00 15.58 6.93
C ILE A 199 13.95 17.06 6.60
N SER A 200 14.54 17.86 7.48
CA SER A 200 14.71 19.29 7.23
C SER A 200 16.17 19.69 7.42
N PHE A 201 16.63 20.65 6.63
CA PHE A 201 17.99 21.16 6.68
C PHE A 201 18.05 22.67 6.46
N ASP A 202 19.08 23.30 6.98
CA ASP A 202 19.40 24.69 6.71
C ASP A 202 19.99 24.84 5.30
N ARG A 203 19.61 25.89 4.58
CA ARG A 203 20.04 26.19 3.20
C ARG A 203 20.49 27.64 3.03
N SER A 204 20.89 28.31 4.10
CA SER A 204 21.36 29.69 4.09
C SER A 204 22.83 29.84 3.73
N GLY A 205 23.64 28.78 3.93
CA GLY A 205 25.07 28.74 3.65
C GLY A 205 25.44 28.31 2.23
N GLU A 206 26.67 27.91 2.02
CA GLU A 206 27.19 27.37 0.75
C GLU A 206 26.73 25.93 0.52
N GLU A 207 26.63 25.14 1.60
CA GLU A 207 26.18 23.75 1.61
C GLU A 207 25.02 23.55 2.59
N PRO A 208 24.18 22.50 2.39
CA PRO A 208 23.15 22.15 3.36
C PRO A 208 23.76 21.74 4.69
N THR A 209 23.22 22.26 5.78
CA THR A 209 23.70 21.95 7.15
C THR A 209 22.52 21.68 8.09
N ASP A 210 22.84 21.26 9.33
CA ASP A 210 21.87 21.10 10.43
C ASP A 210 20.66 20.23 10.04
N PHE A 211 20.94 18.99 9.61
CA PHE A 211 19.89 18.04 9.26
C PHE A 211 19.12 17.57 10.49
N LEU A 212 17.78 17.76 10.48
CA LEU A 212 16.87 17.25 11.49
C LEU A 212 16.02 16.14 10.88
N VAL A 213 16.02 14.97 11.53
CA VAL A 213 15.27 13.78 11.13
C VAL A 213 14.13 13.54 12.12
N GLU A 214 12.91 13.49 11.63
CA GLU A 214 11.70 13.27 12.43
C GLU A 214 10.84 12.12 11.84
N PRO A 215 10.44 11.11 12.62
CA PRO A 215 10.85 10.85 14.02
C PRO A 215 12.36 10.61 14.15
N VAL A 216 12.91 10.93 15.34
CA VAL A 216 14.33 10.72 15.61
C VAL A 216 14.69 9.24 15.44
N THR A 217 15.71 8.97 14.62
CA THR A 217 16.24 7.64 14.35
C THR A 217 17.76 7.70 14.41
N THR A 218 18.33 7.36 15.57
CA THR A 218 19.76 7.59 15.87
C THR A 218 20.69 6.65 15.12
N GLN A 219 20.19 5.50 14.70
CA GLN A 219 20.96 4.48 13.96
C GLN A 219 20.88 4.69 12.44
N LEU A 220 20.12 5.67 11.96
CA LEU A 220 20.04 6.00 10.54
C LEU A 220 21.16 6.99 10.16
N SER A 221 21.95 6.63 9.17
CA SER A 221 22.90 7.55 8.53
C SER A 221 22.23 8.32 7.40
N VAL A 222 22.38 9.64 7.39
CA VAL A 222 21.93 10.50 6.29
C VAL A 222 23.17 11.10 5.61
N ASP A 223 23.44 10.70 4.36
CA ASP A 223 24.46 11.25 3.50
C ASP A 223 23.86 12.32 2.57
N SER A 224 24.43 13.51 2.52
CA SER A 224 23.90 14.60 1.68
C SER A 224 24.82 14.90 0.50
N ARG A 225 24.26 14.81 -0.70
CA ARG A 225 24.83 15.22 -1.98
C ARG A 225 24.00 16.33 -2.64
N ILE A 226 23.26 17.06 -1.82
CA ILE A 226 22.43 18.19 -2.28
C ILE A 226 23.34 19.37 -2.61
N LYS A 227 23.08 20.04 -3.72
CA LYS A 227 23.74 21.30 -4.10
C LYS A 227 22.78 22.47 -3.86
N LEU A 228 23.31 23.57 -3.34
CA LEU A 228 22.56 24.80 -3.19
C LEU A 228 22.83 25.75 -4.38
N TYR A 229 21.78 26.36 -4.90
CA TYR A 229 21.80 27.27 -6.04
C TYR A 229 21.24 28.63 -5.66
N ASP A 230 21.78 29.69 -6.26
CA ASP A 230 21.26 31.05 -6.12
C ASP A 230 20.07 31.29 -7.06
N GLU A 231 19.27 32.31 -6.76
CA GLU A 231 18.16 32.71 -7.62
C GLU A 231 18.68 33.19 -8.98
N GLY A 232 18.16 32.62 -10.07
CA GLY A 232 18.57 32.93 -11.44
C GLY A 232 19.58 31.96 -12.04
N GLU A 233 20.14 31.02 -11.29
CA GLU A 233 20.92 29.93 -11.87
C GLU A 233 20.02 28.93 -12.60
N GLN A 234 20.55 28.33 -13.67
CA GLN A 234 19.77 27.50 -14.61
C GLN A 234 19.15 26.23 -13.98
N MET A 235 19.60 25.82 -12.79
CA MET A 235 19.16 24.65 -12.05
C MET A 235 18.41 25.00 -10.75
N ALA A 236 17.95 26.23 -10.60
CA ALA A 236 17.31 26.73 -9.38
C ALA A 236 15.87 26.16 -9.16
N VAL A 237 15.73 24.84 -9.16
CA VAL A 237 14.49 24.14 -8.83
C VAL A 237 14.73 23.32 -7.58
N ASP A 238 13.88 23.48 -6.58
CA ASP A 238 13.90 22.63 -5.40
C ASP A 238 13.55 21.19 -5.81
N PHE A 239 14.57 20.34 -5.92
CA PHE A 239 14.48 18.97 -6.37
C PHE A 239 15.44 18.14 -5.51
N VAL A 240 14.91 17.58 -4.42
CA VAL A 240 15.66 16.69 -3.54
C VAL A 240 15.02 15.32 -3.56
N GLU A 241 15.80 14.33 -3.90
CA GLU A 241 15.42 12.92 -3.89
C GLU A 241 16.25 12.16 -2.86
N ALA A 242 15.77 10.97 -2.50
CA ALA A 242 16.45 10.08 -1.58
C ALA A 242 16.66 8.70 -2.20
N VAL A 243 17.77 8.10 -1.88
CA VAL A 243 18.07 6.70 -2.19
C VAL A 243 18.23 5.94 -0.87
N PRO A 244 17.26 5.10 -0.50
CA PRO A 244 17.37 4.28 0.69
C PRO A 244 18.31 3.09 0.46
N ASP A 245 19.08 2.74 1.46
CA ASP A 245 19.78 1.46 1.56
C ASP A 245 19.07 0.61 2.62
N TYR A 246 18.59 -0.56 2.23
CA TYR A 246 17.86 -1.45 3.12
C TYR A 246 18.73 -2.50 3.82
N ASP A 247 19.98 -2.66 3.39
CA ASP A 247 20.96 -3.54 4.04
C ASP A 247 21.72 -2.79 5.14
N LEU A 248 22.02 -1.52 4.88
CA LEU A 248 22.57 -0.59 5.84
C LEU A 248 21.52 0.49 6.13
N PRO A 249 21.19 0.80 7.40
CA PRO A 249 20.19 1.81 7.72
C PRO A 249 20.70 3.21 7.31
N SER A 250 20.67 3.49 6.02
CA SER A 250 21.15 4.74 5.45
C SER A 250 20.25 5.31 4.36
N LEU A 251 20.32 6.62 4.21
CA LEU A 251 19.59 7.40 3.24
C LEU A 251 20.53 8.41 2.59
N THR A 252 20.74 8.29 1.28
CA THR A 252 21.48 9.30 0.51
C THR A 252 20.53 10.30 -0.09
N LEU A 253 20.64 11.57 0.30
CA LEU A 253 19.89 12.69 -0.28
C LEU A 253 20.71 13.30 -1.41
N TRP A 254 20.09 13.55 -2.56
CA TRP A 254 20.75 14.17 -3.71
C TRP A 254 19.82 15.12 -4.45
N GLY A 255 20.39 15.97 -5.31
CA GLY A 255 19.62 16.91 -6.10
C GLY A 255 20.04 18.36 -5.83
N GLY A 256 19.11 19.29 -5.93
CA GLY A 256 19.34 20.69 -5.76
C GLY A 256 18.26 21.40 -4.96
N ALA A 257 18.65 22.42 -4.20
CA ALA A 257 17.73 23.28 -3.49
C ALA A 257 18.14 24.74 -3.67
N ARG A 258 17.15 25.64 -3.78
CA ARG A 258 17.40 27.05 -3.83
C ARG A 258 17.92 27.53 -2.48
N ARG A 259 18.98 28.34 -2.47
CA ARG A 259 19.51 29.00 -1.27
C ARG A 259 18.43 29.90 -0.64
N GLY A 260 18.35 29.94 0.68
CA GLY A 260 17.34 30.76 1.35
C GLY A 260 17.37 30.62 2.88
N GLU A 261 16.78 31.59 3.57
CA GLU A 261 16.76 31.66 5.04
C GLU A 261 15.85 30.59 5.68
N LYS A 262 14.81 30.12 4.98
CA LYS A 262 13.89 29.12 5.51
C LYS A 262 14.45 27.72 5.31
N ARG A 263 14.42 26.89 6.36
CA ARG A 263 14.74 25.48 6.26
C ARG A 263 13.90 24.81 5.16
N MET A 264 14.52 23.96 4.36
CA MET A 264 13.79 23.05 3.51
C MET A 264 13.31 21.85 4.34
N LYS A 265 12.09 21.38 4.11
CA LYS A 265 11.51 20.21 4.78
C LYS A 265 10.82 19.33 3.74
N GLN A 266 11.17 18.04 3.73
CA GLN A 266 10.59 17.07 2.80
C GLN A 266 10.44 15.70 3.48
N THR A 267 9.52 14.87 2.97
CA THR A 267 9.22 13.54 3.49
C THR A 267 9.82 12.48 2.56
N PHE A 268 10.46 11.49 3.16
CA PHE A 268 11.12 10.39 2.46
C PHE A 268 10.76 9.05 3.09
N ALA A 269 10.92 7.96 2.31
CA ALA A 269 10.81 6.61 2.83
C ALA A 269 11.85 6.35 3.93
N ASN A 270 11.42 5.71 5.01
CA ASN A 270 12.31 5.28 6.09
C ASN A 270 12.81 3.86 5.79
N PRO A 271 14.10 3.63 5.54
CA PRO A 271 14.63 2.30 5.29
C PRO A 271 14.71 1.42 6.55
N ALA A 272 14.54 2.01 7.74
CA ALA A 272 14.73 1.31 9.02
C ALA A 272 13.71 1.74 10.10
N PRO A 273 12.37 1.59 9.86
CA PRO A 273 11.34 2.02 10.82
C PRO A 273 11.43 1.29 12.16
N TYR A 274 12.01 0.10 12.20
CA TYR A 274 12.27 -0.66 13.42
C TYR A 274 13.26 0.05 14.35
N TYR A 275 14.27 0.74 13.84
CA TYR A 275 15.15 1.58 14.67
C TYR A 275 14.45 2.85 15.16
N THR A 276 13.54 3.39 14.37
CA THR A 276 12.70 4.52 14.80
C THR A 276 11.80 4.14 15.98
N LEU A 277 11.24 2.92 15.96
CA LEU A 277 10.47 2.41 17.10
C LEU A 277 11.38 2.14 18.30
N GLU A 278 12.54 1.49 18.12
CA GLU A 278 13.52 1.24 19.18
C GLU A 278 13.89 2.53 19.91
N ASP A 279 14.29 3.57 19.17
CA ASP A 279 14.63 4.89 19.73
C ASP A 279 13.44 5.53 20.46
N SER A 280 12.24 5.36 19.94
CA SER A 280 11.01 5.88 20.57
C SER A 280 10.73 5.18 21.90
N VAL A 281 10.90 3.86 21.97
CA VAL A 281 10.75 3.07 23.20
C VAL A 281 11.85 3.44 24.20
N LEU A 282 13.10 3.52 23.78
CA LEU A 282 14.22 3.91 24.64
C LEU A 282 14.02 5.31 25.24
N ARG A 283 13.51 6.27 24.47
CA ARG A 283 13.15 7.60 24.97
C ARG A 283 12.01 7.54 25.96
N GLY A 284 10.93 6.80 25.65
CA GLY A 284 9.80 6.63 26.56
C GLY A 284 10.21 6.04 27.91
N LEU A 285 11.01 4.97 27.89
CA LEU A 285 11.58 4.36 29.10
C LEU A 285 12.43 5.34 29.90
N ARG A 286 13.28 6.14 29.23
CA ARG A 286 14.12 7.16 29.85
C ARG A 286 13.28 8.26 30.52
N TYR A 287 12.23 8.75 29.88
CA TYR A 287 11.30 9.74 30.48
C TYR A 287 10.56 9.20 31.70
N ALA A 288 10.38 7.89 31.79
CA ALA A 288 9.80 7.20 32.94
C ALA A 288 10.86 6.75 33.97
N ASP A 289 12.09 7.27 33.92
CA ASP A 289 13.22 6.92 34.79
C ASP A 289 13.62 5.43 34.78
N ILE A 290 13.26 4.69 33.73
CA ILE A 290 13.63 3.28 33.53
C ILE A 290 14.95 3.23 32.77
N ARG A 291 15.99 2.68 33.42
CA ARG A 291 17.36 2.64 32.86
C ARG A 291 17.55 1.41 31.98
N VAL A 292 18.00 1.57 30.74
CA VAL A 292 18.42 0.50 29.84
C VAL A 292 19.97 0.54 29.73
N LYS A 293 20.63 -0.60 30.02
CA LYS A 293 22.11 -0.65 30.04
C LYS A 293 22.76 -0.99 28.70
N ASP A 294 22.00 -1.45 27.73
CA ASP A 294 22.48 -1.83 26.39
C ASP A 294 23.67 -2.81 26.39
N LYS A 295 23.68 -3.77 27.32
CA LYS A 295 24.69 -4.83 27.32
C LYS A 295 24.27 -5.95 26.37
N LYS A 296 25.20 -6.45 25.56
CA LYS A 296 25.03 -7.76 24.89
C LYS A 296 24.99 -8.84 25.98
N LEU A 297 23.80 -9.23 26.38
CA LEU A 297 23.60 -10.47 27.13
C LEU A 297 23.72 -11.62 26.12
N ARG A 298 24.48 -12.68 26.46
CA ARG A 298 24.43 -13.89 25.65
C ARG A 298 22.99 -14.40 25.67
N PRO A 299 22.44 -14.83 24.54
CA PRO A 299 21.14 -15.50 24.54
C PRO A 299 21.30 -16.89 25.19
N GLU A 300 21.23 -16.96 26.50
CA GLU A 300 20.99 -18.20 27.17
C GLU A 300 19.49 -18.47 27.06
N LYS A 301 19.17 -19.56 26.37
CA LYS A 301 17.84 -20.18 26.17
C LYS A 301 16.64 -19.29 26.51
N ILE A 302 16.10 -18.67 25.48
CA ILE A 302 14.97 -17.70 25.53
C ILE A 302 13.61 -18.40 25.84
N GLU A 303 13.58 -19.71 26.08
CA GLU A 303 12.35 -20.48 26.06
C GLU A 303 11.57 -20.53 27.40
N ASP A 304 12.19 -20.28 28.54
CA ASP A 304 11.55 -20.59 29.83
C ASP A 304 11.09 -19.36 30.67
N ASP A 305 11.60 -18.15 30.44
CA ASP A 305 11.28 -16.94 31.23
C ASP A 305 10.81 -15.77 30.35
N THR A 306 9.68 -15.95 29.65
CA THR A 306 9.10 -14.90 28.82
C THR A 306 7.81 -14.38 29.44
N LEU A 307 7.80 -13.11 29.87
CA LEU A 307 6.63 -12.42 30.34
C LEU A 307 6.03 -11.57 29.21
N MET A 308 4.77 -11.86 28.84
CA MET A 308 4.02 -11.02 27.91
C MET A 308 3.67 -9.71 28.59
N LEU A 309 4.19 -8.59 28.07
CA LEU A 309 3.89 -7.24 28.57
C LEU A 309 2.72 -6.61 27.83
N VAL A 310 2.74 -6.65 26.50
CA VAL A 310 1.74 -6.00 25.64
C VAL A 310 1.39 -6.92 24.46
N ASP A 311 0.10 -7.11 24.21
CA ASP A 311 -0.45 -7.58 22.96
C ASP A 311 -1.19 -6.41 22.30
N PHE A 312 -0.45 -5.64 21.49
CA PHE A 312 -0.99 -4.46 20.81
C PHE A 312 -1.68 -4.89 19.52
N ARG A 313 -2.91 -4.44 19.33
CA ARG A 313 -3.71 -4.77 18.14
C ARG A 313 -4.04 -3.51 17.34
N SER A 314 -4.04 -3.64 16.02
CA SER A 314 -4.48 -2.56 15.12
C SER A 314 -6.00 -2.32 15.26
N PRO A 315 -6.53 -1.23 14.68
CA PRO A 315 -7.94 -1.14 14.36
C PRO A 315 -8.43 -2.34 13.54
N LEU A 316 -9.74 -2.54 13.48
CA LEU A 316 -10.33 -3.61 12.68
C LEU A 316 -10.01 -3.44 11.19
N LEU A 317 -9.91 -4.55 10.48
CA LEU A 317 -9.53 -4.56 9.05
C LEU A 317 -10.31 -3.56 8.19
N PRO A 318 -11.66 -3.39 8.29
CA PRO A 318 -12.38 -2.41 7.48
C PRO A 318 -11.90 -0.97 7.68
N GLU A 319 -11.48 -0.59 8.89
CA GLU A 319 -10.93 0.74 9.17
C GLU A 319 -9.57 0.93 8.49
N VAL A 320 -8.72 -0.10 8.54
CA VAL A 320 -7.42 -0.11 7.87
C VAL A 320 -7.61 -0.04 6.35
N LEU A 321 -8.51 -0.87 5.79
CA LEU A 321 -8.83 -0.88 4.35
C LEU A 321 -9.40 0.46 3.88
N ARG A 322 -10.34 1.04 4.63
CA ARG A 322 -10.89 2.35 4.31
C ARG A 322 -9.80 3.42 4.27
N SER A 323 -8.91 3.41 5.27
CA SER A 323 -7.80 4.34 5.36
C SER A 323 -6.86 4.25 4.15
N LEU A 324 -6.43 3.02 3.78
CA LEU A 324 -5.55 2.81 2.64
C LEU A 324 -6.21 3.15 1.29
N LEU A 325 -7.50 2.83 1.12
CA LEU A 325 -8.24 3.13 -0.12
C LEU A 325 -8.47 4.64 -0.30
N TYR A 326 -8.78 5.35 0.78
CA TYR A 326 -8.98 6.82 0.77
C TYR A 326 -7.72 7.59 0.43
N ARG A 327 -6.57 7.16 0.93
CA ARG A 327 -5.26 7.82 0.70
C ARG A 327 -4.48 7.21 -0.45
N SER A 328 -4.90 6.04 -0.89
CA SER A 328 -4.14 5.25 -1.87
C SER A 328 -2.76 4.83 -1.34
N ASP A 329 -2.69 4.43 -0.07
CA ASP A 329 -1.46 4.10 0.62
C ASP A 329 -0.87 2.78 0.14
N ASN A 330 0.39 2.81 -0.32
CA ASN A 330 1.05 1.62 -0.87
C ASN A 330 1.53 0.70 0.24
N MET A 331 2.22 1.22 1.27
CA MET A 331 2.77 0.42 2.36
C MET A 331 1.67 -0.35 3.09
N PHE A 332 0.56 0.32 3.45
CA PHE A 332 -0.60 -0.34 4.06
C PHE A 332 -1.15 -1.46 3.18
N THR A 333 -1.20 -1.24 1.87
CA THR A 333 -1.72 -2.25 0.93
C THR A 333 -0.78 -3.44 0.82
N GLU A 334 0.52 -3.20 0.74
CA GLU A 334 1.52 -4.26 0.68
C GLU A 334 1.53 -5.10 1.97
N MET A 335 1.38 -4.45 3.14
CA MET A 335 1.24 -5.17 4.40
C MET A 335 -0.06 -5.99 4.45
N THR A 336 -1.16 -5.46 3.91
CA THR A 336 -2.41 -6.21 3.76
C THR A 336 -2.25 -7.45 2.86
N LEU A 337 -1.55 -7.34 1.73
CA LEU A 337 -1.24 -8.49 0.87
C LEU A 337 -0.37 -9.53 1.59
N ARG A 338 0.59 -9.09 2.41
CA ARG A 338 1.44 -9.98 3.19
C ARG A 338 0.68 -10.67 4.33
N ALA A 339 -0.30 -10.00 4.93
CA ALA A 339 -1.21 -10.64 5.89
C ALA A 339 -2.02 -11.78 5.22
N VAL A 340 -2.55 -11.53 4.03
CA VAL A 340 -3.20 -12.57 3.20
C VAL A 340 -2.24 -13.72 2.89
N ALA A 341 -0.99 -13.41 2.58
CA ALA A 341 0.03 -14.43 2.32
C ALA A 341 0.33 -15.33 3.53
N ALA A 342 0.26 -14.76 4.74
CA ALA A 342 0.61 -15.45 6.00
C ALA A 342 -0.47 -16.41 6.51
N ILE A 343 -1.63 -16.45 5.87
CA ILE A 343 -2.69 -17.42 6.21
C ILE A 343 -2.12 -18.85 6.18
N ASP A 344 -2.52 -19.67 7.16
CA ASP A 344 -2.05 -21.06 7.35
C ASP A 344 -0.53 -21.16 7.61
N GLY A 345 0.08 -20.14 8.19
CA GLY A 345 1.51 -20.14 8.56
C GLY A 345 2.47 -20.08 7.37
N LYS A 346 1.99 -19.69 6.19
CA LYS A 346 2.86 -19.50 5.02
C LYS A 346 3.72 -18.24 5.16
N PRO A 347 4.90 -18.20 4.53
CA PRO A 347 5.72 -16.98 4.54
C PRO A 347 4.99 -15.79 3.95
N ALA A 348 5.07 -14.64 4.63
CA ALA A 348 4.40 -13.39 4.27
C ALA A 348 5.06 -12.69 3.07
N THR A 349 5.12 -13.36 1.92
CA THR A 349 5.73 -12.88 0.68
C THR A 349 4.70 -12.36 -0.31
N ILE A 350 5.10 -11.41 -1.16
CA ILE A 350 4.26 -10.95 -2.29
C ILE A 350 3.80 -12.14 -3.14
N LYS A 351 4.72 -13.07 -3.44
CA LYS A 351 4.41 -14.26 -4.25
C LYS A 351 3.27 -15.09 -3.68
N ASN A 352 3.31 -15.37 -2.37
CA ASN A 352 2.25 -16.14 -1.71
C ASN A 352 0.94 -15.36 -1.64
N GLY A 353 0.99 -14.04 -1.39
CA GLY A 353 -0.19 -13.19 -1.41
C GLY A 353 -0.88 -13.16 -2.77
N VAL A 354 -0.11 -12.96 -3.85
CA VAL A 354 -0.62 -13.00 -5.22
C VAL A 354 -1.23 -14.36 -5.56
N ALA A 355 -0.59 -15.45 -5.12
CA ALA A 355 -1.15 -16.80 -5.33
C ALA A 355 -2.53 -16.95 -4.65
N ARG A 356 -2.70 -16.43 -3.42
CA ARG A 356 -3.99 -16.43 -2.71
C ARG A 356 -5.05 -15.58 -3.41
N VAL A 357 -4.66 -14.43 -3.97
CA VAL A 357 -5.57 -13.60 -4.77
C VAL A 357 -6.13 -14.40 -5.95
N HIS A 358 -5.26 -15.02 -6.75
CA HIS A 358 -5.68 -15.82 -7.90
C HIS A 358 -6.54 -17.02 -7.50
N GLU A 359 -6.17 -17.72 -6.42
CA GLU A 359 -6.92 -18.87 -5.91
C GLU A 359 -8.35 -18.46 -5.51
N LEU A 360 -8.50 -17.40 -4.72
CA LEU A 360 -9.81 -16.92 -4.25
C LEU A 360 -10.72 -16.55 -5.43
N TRP A 361 -10.25 -15.65 -6.31
CA TRP A 361 -11.12 -15.12 -7.37
C TRP A 361 -11.48 -16.18 -8.40
N LYS A 362 -10.57 -17.13 -8.66
CA LYS A 362 -10.88 -18.31 -9.48
C LYS A 362 -11.94 -19.19 -8.83
N GLN A 363 -11.86 -19.45 -7.51
CA GLN A 363 -12.89 -20.20 -6.77
C GLN A 363 -14.25 -19.50 -6.80
N LYS A 364 -14.24 -18.16 -6.77
CA LYS A 364 -15.47 -17.35 -6.92
C LYS A 364 -15.98 -17.23 -8.37
N GLY A 365 -15.36 -17.94 -9.32
CA GLY A 365 -15.77 -17.99 -10.72
C GLY A 365 -15.45 -16.73 -11.51
N VAL A 366 -14.48 -15.91 -11.07
CA VAL A 366 -13.97 -14.76 -11.82
C VAL A 366 -12.84 -15.23 -12.73
N ASP A 367 -12.87 -14.81 -14.00
CA ASP A 367 -11.75 -15.08 -14.91
C ASP A 367 -10.51 -14.28 -14.55
N CYS A 368 -9.49 -14.97 -14.04
CA CYS A 368 -8.22 -14.38 -13.62
C CYS A 368 -7.13 -14.37 -14.71
N VAL A 369 -7.41 -14.83 -15.93
CA VAL A 369 -6.44 -14.82 -17.01
C VAL A 369 -5.91 -13.41 -17.29
N PRO A 370 -6.72 -12.34 -17.32
CA PRO A 370 -6.23 -10.99 -17.56
C PRO A 370 -5.62 -10.29 -16.32
N LEU A 371 -5.54 -10.96 -15.16
CA LEU A 371 -4.94 -10.41 -13.96
C LEU A 371 -3.45 -10.75 -13.86
N PHE A 372 -2.60 -9.75 -13.92
CA PHE A 372 -1.16 -9.84 -13.69
C PHE A 372 -0.75 -9.00 -12.50
N MET A 373 -0.49 -9.62 -11.35
CA MET A 373 -0.04 -8.94 -10.14
C MET A 373 1.46 -9.16 -9.90
N ARG A 374 2.16 -8.07 -9.60
CA ARG A 374 3.56 -8.06 -9.16
C ARG A 374 3.70 -7.54 -7.74
N ASP A 375 2.70 -6.78 -7.29
CA ASP A 375 2.56 -6.25 -5.93
C ASP A 375 1.08 -6.07 -5.59
N GLY A 376 0.78 -5.70 -4.36
CA GLY A 376 -0.60 -5.47 -3.91
C GLY A 376 -1.10 -4.05 -4.17
N SER A 377 -0.20 -3.10 -4.26
CA SER A 377 -0.52 -1.67 -4.29
C SER A 377 -0.79 -1.12 -5.69
N GLY A 378 -0.28 -1.80 -6.71
CA GLY A 378 -0.29 -1.31 -8.08
C GLY A 378 0.84 -0.32 -8.36
N LEU A 379 1.89 -0.26 -7.55
CA LEU A 379 3.05 0.61 -7.78
C LEU A 379 3.89 0.11 -8.97
N SER A 380 4.06 -1.20 -9.08
CA SER A 380 4.74 -1.78 -10.25
C SER A 380 3.96 -1.50 -11.55
N ARG A 381 4.62 -0.97 -12.56
CA ARG A 381 4.07 -0.79 -13.91
C ARG A 381 3.75 -2.12 -14.62
N ASN A 382 4.19 -3.23 -14.07
CA ASN A 382 3.92 -4.57 -14.59
C ASN A 382 2.62 -5.18 -14.05
N ASN A 383 1.90 -4.49 -13.16
CA ASN A 383 0.56 -4.86 -12.78
C ASN A 383 -0.43 -4.55 -13.90
N LYS A 384 -1.24 -5.53 -14.28
CA LYS A 384 -2.28 -5.37 -15.30
C LYS A 384 -3.55 -6.11 -14.87
N ALA A 385 -4.68 -5.58 -15.29
CA ALA A 385 -5.97 -6.27 -15.26
C ALA A 385 -6.87 -5.73 -16.36
N SER A 386 -7.88 -6.51 -16.75
CA SER A 386 -8.91 -6.02 -17.63
C SER A 386 -10.00 -5.26 -16.88
N ALA A 387 -10.71 -4.37 -17.58
CA ALA A 387 -11.83 -3.64 -17.01
C ALA A 387 -12.96 -4.59 -16.60
N ARG A 388 -13.22 -5.64 -17.36
CA ARG A 388 -14.20 -6.68 -17.04
C ARG A 388 -13.85 -7.43 -15.76
N PHE A 389 -12.57 -7.83 -15.59
CA PHE A 389 -12.11 -8.50 -14.37
C PHE A 389 -12.41 -7.65 -13.12
N LEU A 390 -12.06 -6.36 -13.15
CA LEU A 390 -12.28 -5.46 -12.00
C LEU A 390 -13.78 -5.28 -11.70
N CYS A 391 -14.63 -5.13 -12.75
CA CYS A 391 -16.07 -5.05 -12.56
C CYS A 391 -16.66 -6.33 -11.96
N GLU A 392 -16.30 -7.50 -12.48
CA GLU A 392 -16.81 -8.77 -11.99
C GLU A 392 -16.34 -9.06 -10.55
N MET A 393 -15.08 -8.78 -10.24
CA MET A 393 -14.54 -8.90 -8.88
C MET A 393 -15.32 -8.01 -7.89
N LEU A 394 -15.55 -6.74 -8.25
CA LEU A 394 -16.31 -5.81 -7.40
C LEU A 394 -17.77 -6.27 -7.26
N ARG A 395 -18.36 -6.79 -8.31
CA ARG A 395 -19.73 -7.35 -8.27
C ARG A 395 -19.82 -8.52 -7.28
N ARG A 396 -18.82 -9.41 -7.27
CA ARG A 396 -18.78 -10.57 -6.36
C ARG A 396 -18.64 -10.15 -4.91
N VAL A 397 -17.69 -9.28 -4.59
CA VAL A 397 -17.51 -8.85 -3.19
C VAL A 397 -18.74 -8.08 -2.68
N TYR A 398 -19.42 -7.33 -3.53
CA TYR A 398 -20.67 -6.66 -3.14
C TYR A 398 -21.82 -7.66 -2.91
N ALA A 399 -21.89 -8.73 -3.71
CA ALA A 399 -22.88 -9.79 -3.49
C ALA A 399 -22.67 -10.49 -2.14
N ASP A 400 -21.43 -10.61 -1.69
CA ASP A 400 -21.05 -11.28 -0.44
C ASP A 400 -21.12 -10.36 0.80
N ARG A 401 -21.48 -9.07 0.68
CA ARG A 401 -21.45 -8.06 1.75
C ARG A 401 -22.18 -8.48 3.04
N ASP A 402 -23.29 -9.18 2.91
CA ASP A 402 -24.08 -9.62 4.06
C ASP A 402 -23.36 -10.75 4.82
N SER A 403 -22.76 -11.71 4.13
CA SER A 403 -21.98 -12.79 4.71
C SER A 403 -20.65 -12.30 5.28
N LEU A 404 -20.04 -11.28 4.66
CA LEU A 404 -18.84 -10.62 5.15
C LEU A 404 -19.13 -9.70 6.35
N GLY A 405 -20.39 -9.30 6.56
CA GLY A 405 -20.78 -8.29 7.55
C GLY A 405 -20.12 -6.93 7.31
N CYS A 406 -19.72 -6.66 6.06
CA CYS A 406 -19.05 -5.42 5.64
C CYS A 406 -19.38 -5.12 4.17
N ASP A 407 -19.88 -3.93 3.90
CA ASP A 407 -20.09 -3.44 2.56
C ASP A 407 -18.81 -2.78 2.01
N PHE A 408 -18.14 -3.47 1.09
CA PHE A 408 -16.88 -2.99 0.50
C PHE A 408 -17.06 -1.67 -0.26
N SER A 409 -18.25 -1.38 -0.80
CA SER A 409 -18.51 -0.12 -1.51
C SER A 409 -18.34 1.11 -0.60
N GLN A 410 -18.65 0.96 0.68
CA GLN A 410 -18.53 2.00 1.70
C GLN A 410 -17.07 2.27 2.14
N LEU A 411 -16.13 1.42 1.72
CA LEU A 411 -14.69 1.61 1.97
C LEU A 411 -14.03 2.46 0.90
N LEU A 412 -14.70 2.75 -0.22
CA LEU A 412 -14.16 3.52 -1.33
C LEU A 412 -14.36 5.04 -1.16
N PRO A 413 -13.43 5.87 -1.67
CA PRO A 413 -13.63 7.31 -1.79
C PRO A 413 -14.86 7.65 -2.64
N VAL A 414 -15.54 8.74 -2.26
CA VAL A 414 -16.74 9.24 -2.96
C VAL A 414 -16.39 10.50 -3.74
N GLY A 415 -16.81 10.53 -5.00
CA GLY A 415 -16.55 11.62 -5.93
C GLY A 415 -17.03 12.97 -5.42
N GLY A 416 -16.17 13.99 -5.46
CA GLY A 416 -16.43 15.34 -4.96
C GLY A 416 -16.44 15.49 -3.44
N VAL A 417 -16.29 14.39 -2.67
CA VAL A 417 -16.49 14.38 -1.21
C VAL A 417 -15.22 13.98 -0.46
N SER A 418 -14.61 12.84 -0.81
CA SER A 418 -13.61 12.26 0.05
C SER A 418 -12.38 11.68 -0.67
N GLY A 419 -11.29 11.50 0.10
CA GLY A 419 -10.08 10.81 -0.32
C GLY A 419 -9.47 11.42 -1.59
N THR A 420 -8.92 10.56 -2.45
CA THR A 420 -8.31 10.96 -3.73
C THR A 420 -9.31 11.50 -4.76
N LEU A 421 -10.62 11.38 -4.49
CA LEU A 421 -11.68 11.85 -5.38
C LEU A 421 -12.28 13.21 -4.98
N LYS A 422 -11.77 13.85 -3.92
CA LYS A 422 -12.30 15.13 -3.41
C LYS A 422 -12.39 16.22 -4.50
N SER A 423 -11.47 16.20 -5.48
CA SER A 423 -11.45 17.15 -6.59
C SER A 423 -12.07 16.61 -7.90
N LEU A 424 -12.56 15.36 -7.93
CA LEU A 424 -13.22 14.75 -9.08
C LEU A 424 -14.73 14.81 -8.88
N LEU A 425 -15.50 15.19 -9.91
CA LEU A 425 -16.96 15.27 -9.91
C LEU A 425 -17.58 16.31 -8.95
N GLY A 426 -16.78 17.07 -8.20
CA GLY A 426 -17.29 17.99 -7.18
C GLY A 426 -18.18 19.16 -7.71
N LYS A 427 -18.08 19.46 -9.02
CA LYS A 427 -18.89 20.48 -9.70
C LYS A 427 -19.89 19.88 -10.67
N THR A 428 -20.18 18.59 -10.56
CA THR A 428 -21.09 17.86 -11.45
C THR A 428 -22.31 17.36 -10.66
N PRO A 429 -23.41 16.99 -11.33
CA PRO A 429 -24.58 16.36 -10.68
C PRO A 429 -24.27 15.04 -9.98
N LEU A 430 -23.11 14.44 -10.22
CA LEU A 430 -22.64 13.19 -9.61
C LEU A 430 -21.84 13.40 -8.30
N CYS A 431 -21.71 14.64 -7.82
CA CYS A 431 -21.08 14.88 -6.52
C CYS A 431 -21.79 14.08 -5.41
N GLY A 432 -21.03 13.26 -4.68
CA GLY A 432 -21.57 12.39 -3.62
C GLY A 432 -22.22 11.09 -4.10
N LYS A 433 -22.27 10.82 -5.41
CA LYS A 433 -23.07 9.70 -5.95
C LYS A 433 -22.25 8.54 -6.54
N VAL A 434 -20.93 8.66 -6.65
CA VAL A 434 -20.09 7.62 -7.24
C VAL A 434 -18.97 7.27 -6.25
N ALA A 435 -18.80 6.00 -5.93
CA ALA A 435 -17.75 5.49 -5.04
C ALA A 435 -16.68 4.79 -5.88
N LEU A 436 -15.49 5.37 -6.01
CA LEU A 436 -14.43 4.86 -6.88
C LEU A 436 -13.07 4.85 -6.20
N LYS A 437 -12.26 3.86 -6.54
CA LYS A 437 -10.80 3.90 -6.34
C LYS A 437 -10.13 4.49 -7.57
N SER A 438 -9.28 5.49 -7.38
CA SER A 438 -8.43 6.05 -8.43
C SER A 438 -7.09 5.32 -8.53
N GLY A 439 -6.54 5.25 -9.73
CA GLY A 439 -5.16 4.84 -10.02
C GLY A 439 -4.48 5.88 -10.92
N SER A 440 -3.26 6.27 -10.59
CA SER A 440 -2.54 7.29 -11.34
C SER A 440 -1.04 7.03 -11.32
N MET A 441 -0.43 7.07 -12.49
CA MET A 441 1.02 7.07 -12.73
C MET A 441 1.32 8.00 -13.89
N SER A 442 2.60 8.19 -14.27
CA SER A 442 2.91 8.81 -15.55
C SER A 442 2.16 8.07 -16.66
N ASP A 443 1.40 8.79 -17.50
CA ASP A 443 0.66 8.27 -18.65
C ASP A 443 -0.41 7.21 -18.35
N VAL A 444 -0.80 7.04 -17.08
CA VAL A 444 -1.85 6.12 -16.63
C VAL A 444 -2.84 6.84 -15.74
N GLN A 445 -4.14 6.70 -16.04
CA GLN A 445 -5.23 7.17 -15.20
C GLN A 445 -6.37 6.17 -15.21
N CYS A 446 -6.69 5.64 -14.03
CA CYS A 446 -7.68 4.57 -13.87
C CYS A 446 -8.68 4.89 -12.76
N PHE A 447 -9.89 4.36 -12.92
CA PHE A 447 -10.93 4.39 -11.91
C PHE A 447 -11.69 3.07 -11.91
N THR A 448 -12.07 2.56 -10.75
CA THR A 448 -12.91 1.37 -10.61
C THR A 448 -13.75 1.47 -9.34
N GLY A 449 -15.01 1.04 -9.39
CA GLY A 449 -15.89 1.09 -8.23
C GLY A 449 -17.37 0.95 -8.58
N TYR A 450 -18.22 1.72 -7.90
CA TYR A 450 -19.66 1.53 -7.85
C TYR A 450 -20.47 2.80 -8.14
N TYR A 451 -21.65 2.60 -8.71
CA TYR A 451 -22.71 3.58 -8.85
C TYR A 451 -24.09 2.95 -8.62
N PRO A 452 -25.06 3.60 -7.91
CA PRO A 452 -24.82 4.71 -6.97
C PRO A 452 -23.92 4.33 -5.79
N ALA A 453 -23.37 5.33 -5.07
CA ALA A 453 -22.46 5.11 -3.96
C ALA A 453 -23.14 4.52 -2.70
N ASP A 454 -24.40 4.88 -2.48
CA ASP A 454 -25.21 4.47 -1.32
C ASP A 454 -25.88 3.12 -1.50
N LYS A 455 -26.32 2.81 -2.71
CA LYS A 455 -26.97 1.55 -3.07
C LYS A 455 -26.50 1.11 -4.47
N PRO A 456 -25.34 0.48 -4.58
CA PRO A 456 -24.76 0.07 -5.85
C PRO A 456 -25.68 -0.76 -6.74
N GLU A 457 -25.87 -0.32 -7.96
CA GLU A 457 -26.58 -1.01 -9.05
C GLU A 457 -25.64 -1.42 -10.17
N TYR A 458 -24.54 -0.68 -10.31
CA TYR A 458 -23.51 -0.89 -11.33
C TYR A 458 -22.12 -0.93 -10.73
N THR A 459 -21.26 -1.76 -11.32
CA THR A 459 -19.82 -1.59 -11.23
C THR A 459 -19.33 -0.87 -12.49
N VAL A 460 -18.34 0.02 -12.35
CA VAL A 460 -17.76 0.77 -13.44
C VAL A 460 -16.25 0.76 -13.32
N THR A 461 -15.58 0.47 -14.43
CA THR A 461 -14.12 0.52 -14.54
C THR A 461 -13.71 1.26 -15.78
N ILE A 462 -12.78 2.20 -15.63
CA ILE A 462 -12.18 3.02 -16.70
C ILE A 462 -10.68 2.93 -16.55
N LEU A 463 -9.99 2.38 -17.54
CA LEU A 463 -8.54 2.24 -17.59
C LEU A 463 -8.02 2.99 -18.81
N VAL A 464 -7.23 4.03 -18.61
CA VAL A 464 -6.59 4.79 -19.70
C VAL A 464 -5.09 4.75 -19.52
N ASN A 465 -4.39 4.18 -20.48
CA ASN A 465 -2.94 4.05 -20.49
C ASN A 465 -2.34 4.77 -21.70
N ASN A 466 -1.10 5.21 -21.58
CA ASN A 466 -0.30 5.81 -22.65
C ASN A 466 -0.97 7.07 -23.26
N PHE A 467 -1.75 7.81 -22.48
CA PHE A 467 -2.34 9.04 -22.98
C PHE A 467 -1.29 10.15 -23.16
N VAL A 468 -1.44 10.95 -24.21
CA VAL A 468 -0.52 12.06 -24.55
C VAL A 468 -1.11 13.43 -24.25
N CYS A 469 -2.40 13.52 -23.99
CA CYS A 469 -3.05 14.76 -23.57
C CYS A 469 -2.68 15.13 -22.12
N SER A 470 -2.98 16.34 -21.69
CA SER A 470 -2.77 16.70 -20.30
C SER A 470 -3.69 15.90 -19.37
N ARG A 471 -3.22 15.53 -18.18
CA ARG A 471 -4.02 14.85 -17.17
C ARG A 471 -5.30 15.63 -16.81
N ALA A 472 -5.25 16.95 -16.82
CA ALA A 472 -6.41 17.79 -16.58
C ALA A 472 -7.48 17.62 -17.66
N GLN A 473 -7.06 17.51 -18.95
CA GLN A 473 -7.97 17.22 -20.05
C GLN A 473 -8.60 15.84 -19.90
N LEU A 474 -7.79 14.81 -19.68
CA LEU A 474 -8.28 13.45 -19.48
C LEU A 474 -9.28 13.35 -18.33
N ARG A 475 -9.01 14.01 -17.20
CA ARG A 475 -9.94 14.03 -16.07
C ARG A 475 -11.29 14.65 -16.42
N ARG A 476 -11.31 15.75 -17.19
CA ARG A 476 -12.57 16.33 -17.68
C ARG A 476 -13.33 15.38 -18.58
N ASN A 477 -12.63 14.68 -19.48
CA ASN A 477 -13.26 13.69 -20.36
C ASN A 477 -13.87 12.54 -19.55
N ILE A 478 -13.20 12.08 -18.50
CA ILE A 478 -13.71 11.03 -17.60
C ILE A 478 -14.91 11.54 -16.78
N GLU A 479 -14.89 12.77 -16.27
CA GLU A 479 -16.03 13.38 -15.59
C GLU A 479 -17.25 13.47 -16.52
N GLN A 480 -17.05 13.86 -17.76
CA GLN A 480 -18.09 13.93 -18.78
C GLN A 480 -18.64 12.52 -19.08
N LEU A 481 -17.77 11.53 -19.29
CA LEU A 481 -18.20 10.14 -19.47
C LEU A 481 -19.10 9.66 -18.32
N LEU A 482 -18.68 9.87 -17.07
CA LEU A 482 -19.44 9.44 -15.90
C LEU A 482 -20.81 10.14 -15.81
N VAL A 483 -20.88 11.44 -16.13
CA VAL A 483 -22.13 12.20 -16.15
C VAL A 483 -23.07 11.70 -17.25
N GLU A 484 -22.56 11.33 -18.41
CA GLU A 484 -23.34 10.78 -19.52
C GLU A 484 -23.78 9.33 -19.26
N LEU A 485 -22.95 8.52 -18.58
CA LEU A 485 -23.31 7.17 -18.15
C LEU A 485 -24.46 7.17 -17.12
N PHE A 486 -24.44 8.15 -16.21
CA PHE A 486 -25.34 8.19 -15.07
C PHE A 486 -26.09 9.54 -14.99
N PRO A 487 -26.95 9.85 -15.97
CA PRO A 487 -27.67 11.11 -15.98
C PRO A 487 -28.59 11.25 -14.76
N GLN A 488 -28.55 12.40 -14.14
CA GLN A 488 -29.42 12.72 -13.01
C GLN A 488 -30.71 13.36 -13.54
N LYS A 489 -31.84 12.83 -13.10
CA LYS A 489 -33.17 13.37 -13.43
C LYS A 489 -33.43 14.67 -12.67
#